data_e7f0298e6aaf3469fd24c2927d22fcc0
#
_entry.id   e7f0298e6aaf3469fd24c2927d22fcc0
#
_cell.length_a   1.000
_cell.length_b   1.000
_cell.length_c   1.000
_cell.angle_alpha   90.00
_cell.angle_beta   90.00
_cell.angle_gamma   90.00
#
_symmetry.space_group_name_H-M   'P 1'
#
loop_
_entity.id
_entity.type
_entity.pdbx_description
1 polymer ?
#
loop_
_entity_poly.entity_id
_entity_poly.type
_entity_poly.pdbx_seq_one_letter_code
_entity_poly.pdbx_strand_id
1 'polypeptide(L)'
;MATRNAQRDEPARLFVYGTLRDPELLMRLLGRPVPHTALLPAAAPGWRAVALARHPWPVLARSPGHAAEGVMVLGLTAFERDLLDAWEGDGYRRRPLPVMVEAELFEADAYLPVSPPPLSAPDWDFALWQLNHRAAALVSARAEAETLRLRLIALRPH
;
A
#
# COMPACT_ATOMS: atom_id res chain seq x y z
N MET A 1 15.54 -8.72 -25.57
CA MET A 1 16.57 -8.50 -24.52
C MET A 1 16.54 -7.07 -23.97
N ALA A 2 16.08 -6.10 -24.74
CA ALA A 2 15.88 -4.73 -24.24
C ALA A 2 14.80 -4.63 -23.13
N THR A 3 13.89 -5.58 -23.08
CA THR A 3 12.78 -5.61 -22.11
C THR A 3 13.19 -5.84 -20.67
N ARG A 4 14.28 -6.57 -20.39
CA ARG A 4 14.73 -6.81 -19.02
C ARG A 4 15.40 -5.59 -18.38
N ASN A 5 16.11 -4.79 -19.18
CA ASN A 5 16.74 -3.57 -18.68
C ASN A 5 15.71 -2.45 -18.47
N ALA A 6 14.72 -2.37 -19.36
CA ALA A 6 13.63 -1.40 -19.24
C ALA A 6 12.79 -1.66 -17.99
N GLN A 7 12.58 -2.93 -17.60
CA GLN A 7 11.84 -3.27 -16.37
C GLN A 7 12.60 -2.93 -15.10
N ARG A 8 13.93 -2.93 -15.12
CA ARG A 8 14.76 -2.53 -13.97
C ARG A 8 14.81 -1.03 -13.79
N ASP A 9 14.67 -0.27 -14.88
CA ASP A 9 14.75 1.19 -14.89
C ASP A 9 13.36 1.82 -14.71
N GLU A 10 12.28 1.04 -14.76
CA GLU A 10 10.95 1.56 -14.51
C GLU A 10 10.82 1.98 -13.04
N PRO A 11 10.25 3.17 -12.78
CA PRO A 11 10.02 3.59 -11.40
C PRO A 11 9.10 2.61 -10.70
N ALA A 12 9.47 2.25 -9.50
CA ALA A 12 8.65 1.37 -8.68
C ALA A 12 7.29 2.02 -8.41
N ARG A 13 6.23 1.26 -8.60
CA ARG A 13 4.86 1.67 -8.38
C ARG A 13 4.27 0.84 -7.26
N LEU A 14 3.64 1.50 -6.30
CA LEU A 14 2.95 0.83 -5.21
C LEU A 14 1.48 1.25 -5.23
N PHE A 15 0.59 0.28 -5.35
CA PHE A 15 -0.85 0.54 -5.26
C PHE A 15 -1.30 0.34 -3.81
N VAL A 16 -1.82 1.39 -3.20
CA VAL A 16 -2.32 1.37 -1.83
C VAL A 16 -3.85 1.50 -1.85
N TYR A 17 -4.52 0.56 -1.23
CA TYR A 17 -5.98 0.46 -1.23
C TYR A 17 -6.59 0.63 0.17
N GLY A 18 -5.75 0.73 1.18
CA GLY A 18 -6.16 0.79 2.57
C GLY A 18 -5.77 2.10 3.25
N THR A 19 -5.22 2.00 4.44
CA THR A 19 -4.91 3.16 5.28
C THR A 19 -3.84 4.07 4.67
N LEU A 20 -2.94 3.52 3.86
CA LEU A 20 -1.90 4.30 3.17
C LEU A 20 -2.46 5.21 2.06
N ARG A 21 -3.76 5.08 1.73
CA ARG A 21 -4.43 6.06 0.87
C ARG A 21 -4.44 7.45 1.49
N ASP A 22 -4.29 7.53 2.81
CA ASP A 22 -4.19 8.79 3.53
C ASP A 22 -2.79 9.38 3.33
N PRO A 23 -2.66 10.51 2.61
CA PRO A 23 -1.33 11.05 2.29
C PRO A 23 -0.53 11.46 3.53
N GLU A 24 -1.20 11.95 4.57
CA GLU A 24 -0.53 12.37 5.79
C GLU A 24 0.05 11.18 6.55
N LEU A 25 -0.68 10.06 6.59
CA LEU A 25 -0.17 8.83 7.19
C LEU A 25 1.06 8.34 6.44
N LEU A 26 0.99 8.29 5.12
CA LEU A 26 2.12 7.89 4.28
C LEU A 26 3.33 8.78 4.52
N MET A 27 3.14 10.10 4.52
CA MET A 27 4.25 11.04 4.74
C MET A 27 4.88 10.90 6.11
N ARG A 28 4.09 10.63 7.14
CA ARG A 28 4.62 10.40 8.49
C ARG A 28 5.44 9.12 8.57
N LEU A 29 5.00 8.05 7.89
CA LEU A 29 5.76 6.80 7.85
C LEU A 29 7.06 6.98 7.08
N LEU A 30 7.03 7.67 5.95
CA LEU A 30 8.22 7.89 5.14
C LEU A 30 9.17 8.93 5.74
N GLY A 31 8.68 9.80 6.61
CA GLY A 31 9.46 10.87 7.21
C GLY A 31 9.83 11.98 6.23
N ARG A 32 9.05 12.15 5.17
CA ARG A 32 9.24 13.20 4.16
C ARG A 32 7.93 13.57 3.50
N PRO A 33 7.84 14.75 2.90
CA PRO A 33 6.69 15.10 2.09
C PRO A 33 6.64 14.25 0.81
N VAL A 34 5.42 13.94 0.34
CA VAL A 34 5.18 13.26 -0.93
C VAL A 34 4.36 14.23 -1.78
N PRO A 35 4.87 14.67 -2.94
CA PRO A 35 4.11 15.58 -3.78
C PRO A 35 2.85 14.88 -4.32
N HIS A 36 1.77 15.62 -4.47
CA HIS A 36 0.51 15.02 -4.97
C HIS A 36 0.66 14.47 -6.40
N THR A 37 1.65 14.95 -7.16
CA THR A 37 1.97 14.41 -8.48
C THR A 37 2.51 12.97 -8.42
N ALA A 38 2.98 12.53 -7.25
CA ALA A 38 3.41 11.15 -7.03
C ALA A 38 2.30 10.27 -6.44
N LEU A 39 1.09 10.80 -6.28
CA LEU A 39 -0.08 10.10 -5.73
C LEU A 39 -1.21 10.15 -6.78
N LEU A 40 -1.34 9.07 -7.54
CA LEU A 40 -2.28 9.03 -8.65
C LEU A 40 -3.53 8.23 -8.26
N PRO A 41 -4.74 8.79 -8.38
CA PRO A 41 -5.95 7.99 -8.19
C PRO A 41 -5.92 6.78 -9.11
N ALA A 42 -6.21 5.60 -8.57
CA ALA A 42 -6.05 4.34 -9.27
C ALA A 42 -7.09 3.32 -8.81
N ALA A 43 -7.27 2.27 -9.59
CA ALA A 43 -8.17 1.18 -9.24
C ALA A 43 -7.60 -0.14 -9.73
N ALA A 44 -7.77 -1.20 -8.93
CA ALA A 44 -7.33 -2.55 -9.28
C ALA A 44 -8.53 -3.37 -9.78
N PRO A 45 -8.66 -3.60 -11.10
CA PRO A 45 -9.78 -4.39 -11.63
C PRO A 45 -9.72 -5.83 -11.14
N GLY A 46 -10.88 -6.39 -10.81
CA GLY A 46 -10.98 -7.78 -10.35
C GLY A 46 -10.74 -7.95 -8.85
N TRP A 47 -10.65 -6.87 -8.11
CA TRP A 47 -10.41 -6.87 -6.67
C TRP A 47 -11.37 -5.94 -5.92
N ARG A 48 -11.52 -6.16 -4.63
CA ARG A 48 -12.19 -5.24 -3.71
C ARG A 48 -11.48 -5.24 -2.37
N ALA A 49 -11.48 -4.12 -1.68
CA ALA A 49 -10.95 -4.02 -0.32
C ALA A 49 -12.02 -4.48 0.66
N VAL A 50 -11.69 -5.45 1.49
CA VAL A 50 -12.64 -6.03 2.44
C VAL A 50 -12.16 -5.83 3.87
N ALA A 51 -13.14 -5.71 4.78
CA ALA A 51 -12.88 -5.57 6.19
C ALA A 51 -12.55 -6.93 6.81
N LEU A 52 -11.54 -6.94 7.68
CA LEU A 52 -11.24 -8.08 8.52
C LEU A 52 -11.82 -7.88 9.91
N ALA A 53 -12.37 -8.95 10.50
CA ALA A 53 -12.81 -8.91 11.89
C ALA A 53 -11.64 -8.53 12.80
N ARG A 54 -11.87 -7.60 13.72
CA ARG A 54 -10.91 -7.14 14.73
C ARG A 54 -9.75 -6.28 14.22
N HIS A 55 -9.78 -5.87 12.94
CA HIS A 55 -8.74 -4.99 12.39
C HIS A 55 -9.39 -3.76 11.76
N PRO A 56 -8.83 -2.56 11.96
CA PRO A 56 -9.32 -1.35 11.30
C PRO A 56 -8.83 -1.21 9.86
N TRP A 57 -7.91 -2.05 9.41
CA TRP A 57 -7.34 -2.03 8.05
C TRP A 57 -7.91 -3.14 7.18
N PRO A 58 -7.91 -2.97 5.86
CA PRO A 58 -8.48 -3.95 4.94
C PRO A 58 -7.44 -4.92 4.39
N VAL A 59 -7.96 -5.93 3.69
CA VAL A 59 -7.19 -6.75 2.76
C VAL A 59 -7.87 -6.72 1.40
N LEU A 60 -7.11 -7.04 0.33
CA LEU A 60 -7.69 -7.23 -0.99
C LEU A 60 -8.23 -8.66 -1.14
N ALA A 61 -9.42 -8.75 -1.69
CA ALA A 61 -10.06 -10.00 -2.07
C ALA A 61 -10.34 -10.01 -3.56
N ARG A 62 -10.16 -11.16 -4.21
CA ARG A 62 -10.56 -11.31 -5.61
C ARG A 62 -12.06 -11.12 -5.75
N SER A 63 -12.45 -10.30 -6.71
CA SER A 63 -13.85 -9.97 -6.92
C SER A 63 -14.07 -9.61 -8.39
N PRO A 64 -14.33 -10.62 -9.27
CA PRO A 64 -14.56 -10.35 -10.69
C PRO A 64 -15.70 -9.36 -10.89
N GLY A 65 -15.51 -8.43 -11.79
CA GLY A 65 -16.51 -7.40 -12.08
C GLY A 65 -16.44 -6.16 -11.17
N HIS A 66 -15.60 -6.17 -10.14
CA HIS A 66 -15.36 -5.03 -9.27
C HIS A 66 -13.99 -4.42 -9.54
N ALA A 67 -13.72 -3.25 -8.96
CA ALA A 67 -12.41 -2.64 -8.98
C ALA A 67 -12.15 -1.98 -7.64
N ALA A 68 -11.05 -2.34 -6.99
CA ALA A 68 -10.68 -1.74 -5.71
C ALA A 68 -10.09 -0.35 -5.94
N GLU A 69 -10.70 0.67 -5.35
CA GLU A 69 -10.21 2.04 -5.42
C GLU A 69 -8.99 2.23 -4.51
N GLY A 70 -8.08 3.06 -4.95
CA GLY A 70 -6.90 3.38 -4.18
C GLY A 70 -6.05 4.45 -4.83
N VAL A 71 -4.77 4.43 -4.51
CA VAL A 71 -3.79 5.40 -4.98
C VAL A 71 -2.54 4.66 -5.44
N MET A 72 -2.01 5.02 -6.61
CA MET A 72 -0.71 4.56 -7.04
C MET A 72 0.35 5.55 -6.59
N VAL A 73 1.28 5.06 -5.77
CA VAL A 73 2.37 5.86 -5.21
C VAL A 73 3.61 5.67 -6.07
N LEU A 74 4.20 6.79 -6.51
CA LEU A 74 5.41 6.80 -7.32
C LEU A 74 6.59 7.33 -6.53
N GLY A 75 7.80 6.96 -6.95
CA GLY A 75 9.01 7.57 -6.43
C GLY A 75 9.50 7.05 -5.09
N LEU A 76 9.01 5.91 -4.62
CA LEU A 76 9.52 5.29 -3.41
C LEU A 76 10.93 4.74 -3.63
N THR A 77 11.82 4.99 -2.69
CA THR A 77 13.14 4.38 -2.69
C THR A 77 13.05 2.90 -2.27
N ALA A 78 14.11 2.14 -2.53
CA ALA A 78 14.18 0.75 -2.08
C ALA A 78 14.07 0.66 -0.54
N PHE A 79 14.72 1.57 0.18
CA PHE A 79 14.63 1.60 1.64
C PHE A 79 13.20 1.91 2.11
N GLU A 80 12.53 2.85 1.46
CA GLU A 80 11.14 3.18 1.79
C GLU A 80 10.20 2.01 1.56
N ARG A 81 10.41 1.24 0.49
CA ARG A 81 9.64 0.02 0.24
C ARG A 81 9.88 -1.03 1.33
N ASP A 82 11.12 -1.22 1.75
CA ASP A 82 11.45 -2.12 2.85
C ASP A 82 10.78 -1.67 4.15
N LEU A 83 10.75 -0.37 4.40
CA LEU A 83 10.09 0.20 5.56
C LEU A 83 8.59 -0.09 5.55
N LEU A 84 7.93 0.10 4.41
CA LEU A 84 6.51 -0.18 4.29
C LEU A 84 6.22 -1.68 4.38
N ASP A 85 7.08 -2.53 3.80
CA ASP A 85 6.95 -3.98 3.95
C ASP A 85 6.99 -4.39 5.45
N ALA A 86 7.92 -3.79 6.20
CA ALA A 86 8.04 -4.06 7.63
C ALA A 86 6.84 -3.54 8.41
N TRP A 87 6.32 -2.37 8.03
CA TRP A 87 5.15 -1.78 8.68
C TRP A 87 3.89 -2.61 8.43
N GLU A 88 3.70 -3.11 7.20
CA GLU A 88 2.56 -3.98 6.86
C GLU A 88 2.62 -5.32 7.61
N GLY A 89 3.82 -5.85 7.81
CA GLY A 89 4.03 -7.05 8.61
C GLY A 89 3.84 -8.36 7.87
N ASP A 90 3.90 -9.45 8.62
CA ASP A 90 3.92 -10.82 8.08
C ASP A 90 2.59 -11.30 7.50
N GLY A 91 1.50 -10.60 7.79
CA GLY A 91 0.18 -10.94 7.26
C GLY A 91 -0.03 -10.58 5.79
N TYR A 92 0.91 -9.81 5.21
CA TYR A 92 0.85 -9.35 3.83
C TYR A 92 2.10 -9.72 3.07
N ARG A 93 1.94 -9.84 1.74
CA ARG A 93 3.06 -9.94 0.80
C ARG A 93 2.89 -8.93 -0.31
N ARG A 94 3.97 -8.25 -0.68
CA ARG A 94 3.99 -7.32 -1.80
C ARG A 94 4.10 -8.11 -3.11
N ARG A 95 3.07 -7.98 -3.96
CA ARG A 95 2.97 -8.71 -5.23
C ARG A 95 2.52 -7.77 -6.35
N PRO A 96 3.01 -7.96 -7.57
CA PRO A 96 2.55 -7.17 -8.71
C PRO A 96 1.14 -7.56 -9.14
N LEU A 97 0.35 -6.55 -9.53
CA LEU A 97 -0.94 -6.76 -10.15
C LEU A 97 -1.30 -5.60 -11.09
N PRO A 98 -2.24 -5.82 -12.03
CA PRO A 98 -2.66 -4.76 -12.93
C PRO A 98 -3.48 -3.70 -12.21
N VAL A 99 -3.16 -2.44 -12.48
CA VAL A 99 -3.82 -1.28 -11.87
C VAL A 99 -4.13 -0.26 -12.94
N MET A 100 -5.35 0.26 -12.94
CA MET A 100 -5.78 1.30 -13.87
C MET A 100 -5.53 2.68 -13.28
N VAL A 101 -4.87 3.54 -14.06
CA VAL A 101 -4.78 4.96 -13.80
C VAL A 101 -5.38 5.67 -15.01
N GLU A 102 -6.48 6.40 -14.80
CA GLU A 102 -7.29 6.92 -15.87
C GLU A 102 -7.73 5.78 -16.81
N ALA A 103 -7.36 5.81 -18.08
CA ALA A 103 -7.73 4.79 -19.05
C ALA A 103 -6.58 3.82 -19.37
N GLU A 104 -5.47 3.88 -18.64
CA GLU A 104 -4.29 3.05 -18.91
C GLU A 104 -4.06 2.02 -17.80
N LEU A 105 -3.60 0.84 -18.21
CA LEU A 105 -3.28 -0.25 -17.31
C LEU A 105 -1.78 -0.28 -17.06
N PHE A 106 -1.41 -0.33 -15.77
CA PHE A 106 -0.02 -0.43 -15.33
C PHE A 106 0.15 -1.63 -14.42
N GLU A 107 1.35 -2.17 -14.36
CA GLU A 107 1.70 -3.12 -13.31
C GLU A 107 2.21 -2.35 -12.10
N ALA A 108 1.65 -2.63 -10.93
CA ALA A 108 2.07 -2.03 -9.68
C ALA A 108 2.08 -3.10 -8.59
N ASP A 109 2.97 -2.94 -7.62
CA ASP A 109 2.97 -3.81 -6.44
C ASP A 109 1.83 -3.44 -5.51
N ALA A 110 1.26 -4.42 -4.85
CA ALA A 110 0.25 -4.22 -3.82
C ALA A 110 0.45 -5.22 -2.69
N TYR A 111 0.01 -4.86 -1.50
CA TYR A 111 0.08 -5.76 -0.35
C TYR A 111 -1.12 -6.68 -0.36
N LEU A 112 -0.87 -7.96 -0.62
CA LEU A 112 -1.90 -8.99 -0.65
C LEU A 112 -1.85 -9.82 0.63
N PRO A 113 -3.00 -10.27 1.15
CA PRO A 113 -3.00 -11.09 2.34
C PRO A 113 -2.35 -12.45 2.07
N VAL A 114 -1.59 -12.94 3.04
CA VAL A 114 -1.01 -14.30 2.98
C VAL A 114 -2.11 -15.35 2.98
N SER A 115 -3.18 -15.10 3.77
CA SER A 115 -4.36 -15.96 3.80
C SER A 115 -5.55 -15.24 3.19
N PRO A 116 -6.22 -15.84 2.19
CA PRO A 116 -7.38 -15.18 1.58
C PRO A 116 -8.49 -14.92 2.59
N PRO A 117 -9.17 -13.77 2.52
CA PRO A 117 -10.29 -13.49 3.39
C PRO A 117 -11.52 -14.33 3.00
N PRO A 118 -12.50 -14.49 3.92
CA PRO A 118 -13.75 -15.15 3.57
C PRO A 118 -14.46 -14.43 2.43
N LEU A 119 -15.13 -15.17 1.53
CA LEU A 119 -15.89 -14.58 0.44
C LEU A 119 -17.03 -13.67 0.95
N SER A 120 -17.51 -13.91 2.15
CA SER A 120 -18.57 -13.13 2.80
C SER A 120 -18.05 -11.86 3.49
N ALA A 121 -16.75 -11.59 3.48
CA ALA A 121 -16.20 -10.41 4.15
C ALA A 121 -16.81 -9.13 3.56
N PRO A 122 -17.29 -8.20 4.41
CA PRO A 122 -17.89 -6.96 3.93
C PRO A 122 -16.86 -6.01 3.37
N ASP A 123 -17.30 -5.05 2.54
CA ASP A 123 -16.42 -4.02 2.02
C ASP A 123 -15.87 -3.17 3.16
N TRP A 124 -14.60 -2.78 3.00
CA TRP A 124 -13.96 -1.84 3.91
C TRP A 124 -14.23 -0.42 3.45
N ASP A 125 -14.53 0.48 4.38
CA ASP A 125 -14.86 1.86 4.09
C ASP A 125 -13.74 2.79 4.57
N PHE A 126 -13.06 3.42 3.64
CA PHE A 126 -11.95 4.33 3.92
C PHE A 126 -12.41 5.56 4.70
N ALA A 127 -13.58 6.12 4.35
CA ALA A 127 -14.12 7.30 5.02
C ALA A 127 -14.41 7.00 6.51
N LEU A 128 -14.94 5.82 6.80
CA LEU A 128 -15.16 5.40 8.19
C LEU A 128 -13.85 5.22 8.94
N TRP A 129 -12.84 4.68 8.28
CA TRP A 129 -11.51 4.57 8.89
C TRP A 129 -10.96 5.97 9.22
N GLN A 130 -11.08 6.91 8.29
CA GLN A 130 -10.62 8.27 8.52
C GLN A 130 -11.33 8.92 9.70
N LEU A 131 -12.62 8.69 9.82
CA LEU A 131 -13.42 9.24 10.91
C LEU A 131 -13.06 8.64 12.27
N ASN A 132 -12.87 7.32 12.34
CA ASN A 132 -12.77 6.59 13.61
C ASN A 132 -11.35 6.23 14.04
N HIS A 133 -10.41 6.10 13.11
CA HIS A 133 -9.08 5.53 13.39
C HIS A 133 -7.91 6.38 12.92
N ARG A 134 -8.14 7.33 12.02
CA ARG A 134 -7.07 8.14 11.42
C ARG A 134 -6.25 8.88 12.47
N ALA A 135 -6.90 9.56 13.41
CA ALA A 135 -6.22 10.37 14.40
C ALA A 135 -5.23 9.54 15.24
N ALA A 136 -5.66 8.37 15.70
CA ALA A 136 -4.81 7.46 16.47
C ALA A 136 -3.65 6.92 15.61
N ALA A 137 -3.92 6.57 14.35
CA ALA A 137 -2.90 6.08 13.43
C ALA A 137 -1.83 7.15 13.17
N LEU A 138 -2.22 8.39 12.98
CA LEU A 138 -1.28 9.49 12.77
C LEU A 138 -0.40 9.75 13.99
N VAL A 139 -0.94 9.61 15.18
CA VAL A 139 -0.17 9.78 16.42
C VAL A 139 0.92 8.70 16.54
N SER A 140 0.59 7.45 16.25
CA SER A 140 1.54 6.33 16.42
C SER A 140 2.50 6.14 15.25
N ALA A 141 2.15 6.60 14.05
CA ALA A 141 2.89 6.31 12.82
C ALA A 141 4.36 6.74 12.89
N ARG A 142 4.63 7.92 13.41
CA ARG A 142 6.00 8.47 13.47
C ARG A 142 6.92 7.62 14.34
N ALA A 143 6.44 7.23 15.52
CA ALA A 143 7.22 6.39 16.43
C ALA A 143 7.41 4.98 15.89
N GLU A 144 6.36 4.40 15.29
CA GLU A 144 6.45 3.10 14.63
C GLU A 144 7.49 3.10 13.52
N ALA A 145 7.44 4.12 12.64
CA ALA A 145 8.37 4.25 11.53
C ALA A 145 9.81 4.42 12.02
N GLU A 146 10.02 5.20 13.07
CA GLU A 146 11.36 5.42 13.64
C GLU A 146 11.95 4.12 14.17
N THR A 147 11.17 3.34 14.90
CA THR A 147 11.56 2.02 15.40
C THR A 147 11.93 1.08 14.25
N LEU A 148 11.11 1.04 13.20
CA LEU A 148 11.36 0.20 12.03
C LEU A 148 12.61 0.64 11.26
N ARG A 149 12.83 1.95 11.11
CA ARG A 149 14.05 2.47 10.45
C ARG A 149 15.31 2.02 11.18
N LEU A 150 15.34 2.15 12.49
CA LEU A 150 16.48 1.75 13.29
C LEU A 150 16.75 0.25 13.14
N ARG A 151 15.70 -0.56 13.12
CA ARG A 151 15.82 -2.01 12.93
C ARG A 151 16.38 -2.35 11.55
N LEU A 152 15.88 -1.72 10.50
CA LEU A 152 16.33 -1.96 9.13
C LEU A 152 17.77 -1.50 8.92
N ILE A 153 18.17 -0.39 9.51
CA ILE A 153 19.55 0.11 9.45
C ILE A 153 20.49 -0.89 10.13
N ALA A 154 20.10 -1.43 11.27
CA ALA A 154 20.91 -2.42 12.01
C ALA A 154 21.09 -3.74 11.24
N LEU A 155 20.13 -4.09 10.37
CA LEU A 155 20.19 -5.32 9.57
C LEU A 155 20.94 -5.15 8.24
N ARG A 156 21.29 -3.91 7.85
CA ARG A 156 22.04 -3.69 6.61
C ARG A 156 23.46 -4.20 6.74
N PRO A 157 23.95 -4.99 5.75
CA PRO A 157 25.36 -5.38 5.73
C PRO A 157 26.24 -4.17 5.50
N HIS A 158 27.38 -4.12 6.22
CA HIS A 158 28.38 -3.05 6.09
C HIS A 158 29.24 -3.24 4.84
#